data_387758f0866de86502eb9921d2145480
#
_entry.id   387758f0866de86502eb9921d2145480
#
_cell.length_a   1.000
_cell.length_b   1.000
_cell.length_c   1.000
_cell.angle_alpha   90.00
_cell.angle_beta   90.00
_cell.angle_gamma   90.00
#
_symmetry.space_group_name_H-M   'P 1'
#
loop_
_entity.id
_entity.type
_entity.pdbx_description
1 polymer ?
#
loop_
_entity_poly.entity_id
_entity_poly.type
_entity_poly.pdbx_seq_one_letter_code
_entity_poly.pdbx_strand_id
1 'polypeptide(L)'
;MKILVLEHELPNATAEQFQQFAVAEARKAWDLHQTGIIRELYFRADQNEAILVLERASVNEAQEALSTLPFVQNKLITFEVIPLKAYSGFERLFAKD
;
A
#
# COMPACT_ATOMS: atom_id res chain seq x y z
N MET A 1 3.63 0.12 -13.49
CA MET A 1 2.24 -0.26 -13.12
C MET A 1 1.87 0.44 -11.82
N LYS A 2 0.76 1.13 -11.83
CA LYS A 2 0.21 1.74 -10.62
C LYS A 2 -0.54 0.69 -9.82
N ILE A 3 -0.31 0.66 -8.51
CA ILE A 3 -0.87 -0.36 -7.63
C ILE A 3 -1.46 0.33 -6.41
N LEU A 4 -2.74 0.07 -6.15
CA LEU A 4 -3.44 0.54 -4.96
C LEU A 4 -3.29 -0.51 -3.86
N VAL A 5 -2.95 -0.06 -2.66
CA VAL A 5 -2.67 -0.93 -1.53
C VAL A 5 -3.50 -0.50 -0.34
N LEU A 6 -4.27 -1.41 0.20
CA LEU A 6 -5.15 -1.17 1.35
C LEU A 6 -4.65 -1.98 2.55
N GLU A 7 -4.35 -1.28 3.65
CA GLU A 7 -3.95 -1.93 4.89
C GLU A 7 -5.15 -2.53 5.61
N HIS A 8 -4.96 -3.72 6.16
CA HIS A 8 -5.93 -4.36 7.06
C HIS A 8 -5.20 -4.82 8.32
N GLU A 9 -5.66 -4.34 9.47
CA GLU A 9 -5.13 -4.74 10.76
C GLU A 9 -5.53 -6.19 11.06
N LEU A 10 -4.55 -6.98 11.55
CA LEU A 10 -4.83 -8.37 11.90
C LEU A 10 -5.46 -8.45 13.29
N PRO A 11 -6.35 -9.45 13.53
CA PRO A 11 -7.16 -9.50 14.77
C PRO A 11 -6.36 -9.57 16.07
N ASN A 12 -5.18 -10.16 16.04
CA ASN A 12 -4.36 -10.36 17.24
C ASN A 12 -3.37 -9.23 17.48
N ALA A 13 -3.33 -8.22 16.63
CA ALA A 13 -2.44 -7.08 16.79
C ALA A 13 -2.91 -6.18 17.93
N THR A 14 -1.98 -5.74 18.76
CA THR A 14 -2.27 -4.87 19.91
C THR A 14 -1.71 -3.49 19.71
N ALA A 15 -2.30 -2.49 20.40
CA ALA A 15 -1.81 -1.13 20.35
C ALA A 15 -0.34 -1.02 20.80
N GLU A 16 0.06 -1.84 21.77
CA GLU A 16 1.43 -1.86 22.26
C GLU A 16 2.42 -2.33 21.19
N GLN A 17 2.03 -3.34 20.41
CA GLN A 17 2.86 -3.84 19.31
C GLN A 17 3.01 -2.78 18.22
N PHE A 18 1.94 -2.09 17.86
CA PHE A 18 2.02 -0.98 16.90
C PHE A 18 2.97 0.12 17.40
N GLN A 19 2.85 0.48 18.68
CA GLN A 19 3.74 1.47 19.27
C GLN A 19 5.21 1.03 19.25
N GLN A 20 5.45 -0.23 19.53
CA GLN A 20 6.80 -0.79 19.56
C GLN A 20 7.52 -0.65 18.22
N PHE A 21 6.81 -0.82 17.12
CA PHE A 21 7.39 -0.81 15.78
C PHE A 21 7.09 0.46 14.97
N ALA A 22 6.40 1.45 15.57
CA ALA A 22 5.90 2.61 14.84
C ALA A 22 7.01 3.44 14.18
N VAL A 23 8.11 3.69 14.89
CA VAL A 23 9.22 4.49 14.37
C VAL A 23 9.93 3.75 13.24
N ALA A 24 10.18 2.46 13.43
CA ALA A 24 10.81 1.63 12.40
C ALA A 24 9.92 1.53 11.15
N GLU A 25 8.62 1.40 11.34
CA GLU A 25 7.64 1.39 10.25
C GLU A 25 7.70 2.70 9.46
N ALA A 26 7.64 3.83 10.14
CA ALA A 26 7.68 5.15 9.51
C ALA A 26 8.97 5.36 8.73
N ARG A 27 10.10 4.93 9.29
CA ARG A 27 11.40 5.03 8.62
C ARG A 27 11.46 4.21 7.35
N LYS A 28 10.95 2.98 7.39
CA LYS A 28 10.93 2.13 6.20
C LYS A 28 9.96 2.66 5.14
N ALA A 29 8.80 3.15 5.55
CA ALA A 29 7.85 3.79 4.63
C ALA A 29 8.47 5.02 3.97
N TRP A 30 9.21 5.82 4.74
CA TRP A 30 9.94 6.97 4.21
C TRP A 30 10.97 6.54 3.16
N ASP A 31 11.75 5.49 3.43
CA ASP A 31 12.74 4.98 2.48
C ASP A 31 12.07 4.52 1.17
N LEU A 32 10.97 3.80 1.26
CA LEU A 32 10.23 3.36 0.08
C LEU A 32 9.62 4.54 -0.69
N HIS A 33 9.24 5.60 0.01
CA HIS A 33 8.75 6.82 -0.62
C HIS A 33 9.89 7.56 -1.33
N GLN A 34 11.04 7.70 -0.69
CA GLN A 34 12.20 8.39 -1.26
C GLN A 34 12.73 7.69 -2.52
N THR A 35 12.65 6.37 -2.58
CA THR A 35 13.08 5.60 -3.76
C THR A 35 12.04 5.54 -4.87
N GLY A 36 10.86 6.15 -4.64
CA GLY A 36 9.80 6.20 -5.65
C GLY A 36 8.93 4.95 -5.74
N ILE A 37 9.12 3.98 -4.85
CA ILE A 37 8.30 2.77 -4.81
C ILE A 37 6.91 3.11 -4.30
N ILE A 38 6.82 3.83 -3.17
CA ILE A 38 5.56 4.38 -2.70
C ILE A 38 5.43 5.80 -3.23
N ARG A 39 4.42 6.04 -4.05
CA ARG A 39 4.17 7.35 -4.64
C ARG A 39 3.27 8.22 -3.78
N GLU A 40 2.27 7.64 -3.13
CA GLU A 40 1.33 8.36 -2.27
C GLU A 40 1.05 7.52 -1.03
N LEU A 41 0.88 8.19 0.10
CA LEU A 41 0.58 7.59 1.38
C LEU A 41 -0.55 8.36 2.05
N TYR A 42 -1.56 7.65 2.50
CA TYR A 42 -2.71 8.23 3.20
C TYR A 42 -3.11 7.34 4.37
N PHE A 43 -3.73 7.94 5.37
CA PHE A 43 -4.58 7.21 6.30
C PHE A 43 -6.03 7.45 5.92
N ARG A 44 -6.86 6.45 6.08
CA ARG A 44 -8.31 6.63 5.92
C ARG A 44 -8.79 7.59 6.99
N ALA A 45 -9.74 8.46 6.61
CA ALA A 45 -10.33 9.40 7.58
C ALA A 45 -11.32 8.72 8.53
N ASP A 46 -11.86 7.57 8.14
CA ASP A 46 -12.89 6.85 8.89
C ASP A 46 -12.35 5.72 9.77
N GLN A 47 -11.14 5.28 9.53
CA GLN A 47 -10.48 4.27 10.37
C GLN A 47 -8.97 4.35 10.20
N ASN A 48 -8.24 3.88 11.21
CA ASN A 48 -6.80 4.06 11.27
C ASN A 48 -6.06 2.99 10.45
N GLU A 49 -6.33 2.98 9.16
CA GLU A 49 -5.67 2.08 8.21
C GLU A 49 -5.12 2.88 7.04
N ALA A 50 -3.93 2.49 6.55
CA ALA A 50 -3.26 3.21 5.49
C ALA A 50 -3.76 2.81 4.10
N ILE A 51 -3.72 3.76 3.19
CA ILE A 51 -3.91 3.54 1.77
C ILE A 51 -2.66 4.05 1.07
N LEU A 52 -2.04 3.17 0.26
CA LEU A 52 -0.82 3.50 -0.45
C LEU A 52 -1.03 3.37 -1.95
N VAL A 53 -0.29 4.18 -2.69
CA VAL A 53 -0.18 4.04 -4.14
C VAL A 53 1.28 3.74 -4.46
N LEU A 54 1.51 2.59 -5.04
CA LEU A 54 2.85 2.14 -5.43
C LEU A 54 3.03 2.20 -6.94
N GLU A 55 4.28 2.35 -7.36
CA GLU A 55 4.72 2.17 -8.74
C GLU A 55 5.75 1.06 -8.77
N ARG A 56 5.36 -0.09 -9.34
CA ARG A 56 6.25 -1.26 -9.50
C ARG A 56 5.93 -1.95 -10.83
N ALA A 57 6.85 -2.77 -11.30
CA ALA A 57 6.67 -3.47 -12.57
C ALA A 57 5.63 -4.58 -12.49
N SER A 58 5.40 -5.14 -11.29
CA SER A 58 4.45 -6.24 -11.09
C SER A 58 3.88 -6.23 -9.68
N VAL A 59 2.79 -6.98 -9.48
CA VAL A 59 2.21 -7.22 -8.16
C VAL A 59 3.21 -7.93 -7.25
N ASN A 60 3.97 -8.89 -7.78
CA ASN A 60 4.98 -9.60 -6.99
C ASN A 60 6.04 -8.65 -6.44
N GLU A 61 6.52 -7.72 -7.27
CA GLU A 61 7.50 -6.72 -6.81
C GLU A 61 6.90 -5.77 -5.77
N ALA A 62 5.63 -5.42 -5.92
CA ALA A 62 4.94 -4.61 -4.90
C ALA A 62 4.85 -5.37 -3.57
N GLN A 63 4.49 -6.64 -3.61
CA GLN A 63 4.43 -7.48 -2.42
C GLN A 63 5.79 -7.64 -1.75
N GLU A 64 6.85 -7.80 -2.53
CA GLU A 64 8.22 -7.84 -2.00
C GLU A 64 8.58 -6.56 -1.26
N ALA A 65 8.28 -5.40 -1.85
CA ALA A 65 8.54 -4.11 -1.22
C ALA A 65 7.76 -3.96 0.09
N LEU A 66 6.47 -4.32 0.09
CA LEU A 66 5.62 -4.22 1.26
C LEU A 66 6.04 -5.20 2.37
N SER A 67 6.63 -6.35 2.01
CA SER A 67 7.09 -7.33 2.99
C SER A 67 8.27 -6.84 3.82
N THR A 68 8.90 -5.75 3.43
CA THR A 68 10.01 -5.15 4.19
C THR A 68 9.52 -4.24 5.32
N LEU A 69 8.23 -3.94 5.36
CA LEU A 69 7.66 -3.08 6.41
C LEU A 69 7.58 -3.84 7.74
N PRO A 70 8.06 -3.26 8.84
CA PRO A 70 8.04 -3.92 10.15
C PRO A 70 6.66 -4.40 10.60
N PHE A 71 5.60 -3.67 10.30
CA PHE A 71 4.24 -4.10 10.67
C PHE A 71 3.83 -5.38 9.95
N VAL A 72 4.27 -5.57 8.71
CA VAL A 72 4.05 -6.81 7.96
C VAL A 72 4.91 -7.94 8.53
N GLN A 73 6.18 -7.67 8.77
CA GLN A 73 7.13 -8.65 9.28
C GLN A 73 6.72 -9.20 10.66
N ASN A 74 6.10 -8.35 11.47
CA ASN A 74 5.66 -8.71 12.81
C ASN A 74 4.19 -9.15 12.86
N LYS A 75 3.57 -9.36 11.71
CA LYS A 75 2.22 -9.91 11.58
C LYS A 75 1.15 -9.07 12.27
N LEU A 76 1.31 -7.74 12.21
CA LEU A 76 0.33 -6.80 12.75
C LEU A 76 -0.71 -6.40 11.71
N ILE A 77 -0.29 -6.36 10.44
CA ILE A 77 -1.13 -5.97 9.32
C ILE A 77 -0.93 -6.91 8.14
N THR A 78 -1.90 -6.90 7.26
CA THR A 78 -1.78 -7.42 5.90
C THR A 78 -2.20 -6.35 4.92
N PHE A 79 -1.84 -6.50 3.66
CA PHE A 79 -2.25 -5.58 2.61
C PHE A 79 -3.07 -6.29 1.55
N GLU A 80 -4.14 -5.63 1.12
CA GLU A 80 -4.80 -5.96 -0.14
C GLU A 80 -4.08 -5.18 -1.24
N VAL A 81 -3.61 -5.88 -2.28
CA VAL A 81 -2.80 -5.30 -3.35
C VAL A 81 -3.60 -5.37 -4.65
N ILE A 82 -3.94 -4.21 -5.20
CA ILE A 82 -4.83 -4.08 -6.34
C ILE A 82 -4.08 -3.43 -7.50
N PRO A 83 -3.73 -4.19 -8.55
CA PRO A 83 -3.12 -3.58 -9.73
C PRO A 83 -4.16 -2.77 -10.49
N LEU A 84 -3.75 -1.61 -11.00
CA LEU A 84 -4.64 -0.71 -11.71
C LEU A 84 -4.24 -0.62 -13.18
N LYS A 85 -5.21 -0.40 -14.02
CA LYS A 85 -5.01 -0.06 -15.43
C LYS A 85 -5.76 1.21 -15.76
N ALA A 86 -5.36 1.87 -16.84
CA ALA A 86 -6.02 3.10 -17.27
C ALA A 86 -7.51 2.85 -17.57
N TYR A 87 -8.31 3.85 -17.23
CA TYR A 87 -9.73 3.80 -17.58
C TYR A 87 -9.90 3.99 -19.08
N SER A 88 -10.40 2.99 -19.75
CA SER A 88 -10.60 2.98 -21.20
C SER A 88 -12.05 3.32 -21.61
N GLY A 89 -12.92 3.57 -20.63
CA GLY A 89 -14.35 3.78 -20.86
C GLY A 89 -14.69 4.98 -21.75
N PHE A 90 -13.84 6.02 -21.72
CA PHE A 90 -14.04 7.20 -22.57
C PHE A 90 -13.95 6.90 -24.05
N GLU A 91 -13.28 5.83 -24.45
CA GLU A 91 -13.20 5.41 -25.85
C GLU A 91 -14.56 5.18 -26.47
N ARG A 92 -15.57 4.82 -25.65
CA ARG A 92 -16.95 4.61 -26.08
C ARG A 92 -17.58 5.87 -26.66
N LEU A 93 -17.12 7.05 -26.24
CA LEU A 93 -17.61 8.34 -26.72
C LEU A 93 -17.14 8.65 -28.15
N PHE A 94 -16.08 8.02 -28.57
CA PHE A 94 -15.41 8.27 -29.85
C PHE A 94 -15.43 7.06 -30.79
N ALA A 95 -16.06 5.97 -30.37
CA ALA A 95 -16.17 4.76 -31.19
C ALA A 95 -17.09 5.03 -32.39
N LYS A 96 -16.71 4.52 -33.55
CA LYS A 96 -17.58 4.55 -34.75
C LYS A 96 -18.45 3.30 -34.78
N ASP A 97 -19.69 3.49 -35.18
CA ASP A 97 -20.64 2.37 -35.35
C ASP A 97 -20.26 1.49 -36.53
#